data_2b56c2508f8739e40866f431b25548f3
#
_entry.id   2b56c2508f8739e40866f431b25548f3
#
_cell.length_a   1.000
_cell.length_b   1.000
_cell.length_c   1.000
_cell.angle_alpha   90.00
_cell.angle_beta   90.00
_cell.angle_gamma   90.00
#
_symmetry.space_group_name_H-M   'P 1'
#
loop_
_entity.id
_entity.type
_entity.pdbx_description
1 polymer ?
#
loop_
_entity_poly.entity_id
_entity_poly.type
_entity_poly.pdbx_seq_one_letter_code
_entity_poly.pdbx_strand_id
1 'polypeptide(L)'
;YAFFANCIFIMILMVLGCHNVIMSNHSTFVLSYLLLQGYDVSGADYEKRIVGLLLGMLICMAVFYKNQRLRPYRRSFLDLFREFHFRSARNWWYIRMTLTVSTALLIMNLLGISRAMWAGIACMSVCLPFSGDMQPRAKIRGLYNVLGCAVFAVLYFLLPQSLHPYLGILGGIGVGY
;
A
#
# COMPACT_ATOMS: atom_id res chain seq x y z
N TYR A 1 -10.24 0.30 18.42
CA TYR A 1 -9.77 1.65 18.04
C TYR A 1 -8.92 1.62 16.77
N ALA A 2 -7.95 0.69 16.62
CA ALA A 2 -7.04 0.64 15.47
C ALA A 2 -7.76 0.50 14.12
N PHE A 3 -8.82 -0.30 14.02
CA PHE A 3 -9.62 -0.44 12.81
C PHE A 3 -10.19 0.89 12.31
N PHE A 4 -10.83 1.64 13.20
CA PHE A 4 -11.42 2.93 12.84
C PHE A 4 -10.34 3.95 12.46
N ALA A 5 -9.22 3.97 13.18
CA ALA A 5 -8.09 4.81 12.81
C ALA A 5 -7.58 4.49 11.41
N ASN A 6 -7.39 3.21 11.08
CA ASN A 6 -6.98 2.79 9.74
C ASN A 6 -8.00 3.21 8.67
N CYS A 7 -9.29 3.06 8.94
CA CYS A 7 -10.33 3.52 8.01
C CYS A 7 -10.24 5.04 7.75
N ILE A 8 -10.07 5.83 8.79
CA ILE A 8 -9.98 7.28 8.67
C ILE A 8 -8.72 7.69 7.88
N PHE A 9 -7.56 7.18 8.27
CA PHE A 9 -6.30 7.54 7.62
C PHE A 9 -6.24 7.09 6.16
N ILE A 10 -6.62 5.85 5.85
CA ILE A 10 -6.63 5.36 4.47
C ILE A 10 -7.62 6.16 3.63
N MET A 11 -8.81 6.49 4.16
CA MET A 11 -9.79 7.31 3.45
C MET A 11 -9.24 8.70 3.14
N ILE A 12 -8.61 9.35 4.11
CA ILE A 12 -7.97 10.67 3.90
C ILE A 12 -6.90 10.57 2.82
N LEU A 13 -6.03 9.56 2.87
CA LEU A 13 -4.98 9.36 1.86
C LEU A 13 -5.57 9.12 0.46
N MET A 14 -6.65 8.36 0.35
CA MET A 14 -7.34 8.11 -0.91
C MET A 14 -7.96 9.39 -1.48
N VAL A 15 -8.62 10.19 -0.66
CA VAL A 15 -9.24 11.46 -1.09
C VAL A 15 -8.18 12.47 -1.53
N LEU A 16 -7.09 12.61 -0.76
CA LEU A 16 -6.05 13.59 -1.05
C LEU A 16 -5.14 13.17 -2.22
N GLY A 17 -4.78 11.89 -2.31
CA GLY A 17 -3.75 11.41 -3.22
C GLY A 17 -4.26 10.80 -4.52
N CYS A 18 -5.50 10.29 -4.54
CA CYS A 18 -6.00 9.47 -5.66
C CYS A 18 -7.00 10.18 -6.55
N HIS A 19 -6.91 11.51 -6.62
CA HIS A 19 -7.79 12.34 -7.44
C HIS A 19 -7.83 11.89 -8.91
N ASN A 20 -6.69 11.56 -9.49
CA ASN A 20 -6.60 10.99 -10.83
C ASN A 20 -6.45 9.46 -10.74
N VAL A 21 -7.52 8.75 -11.09
CA VAL A 21 -7.61 7.28 -11.04
C VAL A 21 -6.56 6.62 -11.95
N ILE A 22 -6.26 7.23 -13.10
CA ILE A 22 -5.33 6.70 -14.10
C ILE A 22 -3.89 6.66 -13.58
N MET A 23 -3.51 7.63 -12.73
CA MET A 23 -2.15 7.72 -12.19
C MET A 23 -1.83 6.66 -11.11
N SER A 24 -2.82 5.90 -10.66
CA SER A 24 -2.65 4.80 -9.68
C SER A 24 -1.89 5.19 -8.40
N ASN A 25 -1.97 6.46 -8.00
CA ASN A 25 -1.26 7.01 -6.84
C ASN A 25 -1.61 6.32 -5.50
N HIS A 26 -2.73 5.59 -5.45
CA HIS A 26 -3.13 4.80 -4.30
C HIS A 26 -2.04 3.81 -3.87
N SER A 27 -1.30 3.25 -4.83
CA SER A 27 -0.20 2.33 -4.55
C SER A 27 0.86 3.00 -3.70
N THR A 28 1.23 4.23 -4.01
CA THR A 28 2.26 4.97 -3.27
C THR A 28 1.76 5.37 -1.87
N PHE A 29 0.58 5.98 -1.78
CA PHE A 29 0.09 6.52 -0.51
C PHE A 29 -0.32 5.42 0.49
N VAL A 30 -1.12 4.46 0.05
CA VAL A 30 -1.60 3.38 0.92
C VAL A 30 -0.44 2.43 1.27
N LEU A 31 0.46 2.13 0.32
CA LEU A 31 1.63 1.31 0.58
C LEU A 31 2.55 1.96 1.62
N SER A 32 2.84 3.26 1.49
CA SER A 32 3.66 3.98 2.46
C SER A 32 3.06 3.93 3.86
N TYR A 33 1.74 4.11 3.96
CA TYR A 33 1.03 4.00 5.23
C TYR A 33 1.15 2.59 5.84
N LEU A 34 0.93 1.55 5.04
CA LEU A 34 1.03 0.16 5.48
C LEU A 34 2.46 -0.21 5.93
N LEU A 35 3.47 0.25 5.20
CA LEU A 35 4.88 0.04 5.57
C LEU A 35 5.23 0.77 6.88
N LEU A 36 4.78 2.01 7.05
CA LEU A 36 5.00 2.75 8.30
C LEU A 36 4.34 2.09 9.50
N GLN A 37 3.15 1.53 9.31
CA GLN A 37 2.41 0.84 10.36
C GLN A 37 2.98 -0.56 10.66
N GLY A 38 3.55 -1.23 9.65
CA GLY A 38 4.04 -2.60 9.76
C GLY A 38 5.36 -2.76 10.51
N TYR A 39 6.05 -1.65 10.80
CA TYR A 39 7.29 -1.64 11.58
C TYR A 39 7.07 -0.91 12.90
N ASP A 40 6.98 -1.67 13.98
CA ASP A 40 6.93 -1.11 15.32
C ASP A 40 8.30 -0.51 15.68
N VAL A 41 8.29 0.76 16.01
CA VAL A 41 9.48 1.52 16.39
C VAL A 41 9.17 2.29 17.67
N SER A 42 10.02 2.15 18.67
CA SER A 42 9.85 2.78 19.97
C SER A 42 11.11 3.53 20.41
N GLY A 43 10.94 4.47 21.34
CA GLY A 43 12.05 5.22 21.92
C GLY A 43 12.80 6.11 20.93
N ALA A 44 14.11 6.10 20.99
CA ALA A 44 14.98 6.94 20.15
C ALA A 44 14.85 6.69 18.64
N ASP A 45 14.49 5.49 18.24
CA ASP A 45 14.30 5.17 16.83
C ASP A 45 13.00 5.76 16.27
N TYR A 46 12.00 6.01 17.12
CA TYR A 46 10.80 6.74 16.73
C TYR A 46 11.11 8.21 16.38
N GLU A 47 11.94 8.86 17.19
CA GLU A 47 12.40 10.23 16.92
C GLU A 47 13.16 10.31 15.59
N LYS A 48 14.11 9.38 15.36
CA LYS A 48 14.84 9.28 14.08
C LYS A 48 13.91 9.10 12.89
N ARG A 49 12.86 8.28 13.05
CA ARG A 49 11.84 8.08 12.02
C ARG A 49 11.10 9.37 11.70
N ILE A 50 10.68 10.13 12.72
CA ILE A 50 10.01 11.42 12.50
C ILE A 50 10.93 12.40 11.76
N VAL A 51 12.18 12.52 12.22
CA VAL A 51 13.17 13.39 11.56
C VAL A 51 13.40 12.97 10.11
N GLY A 52 13.56 11.67 9.86
CA GLY A 52 13.72 11.13 8.49
C GLY A 52 12.52 11.43 7.59
N LEU A 53 11.29 11.28 8.10
CA LEU A 53 10.07 11.61 7.36
C LEU A 53 9.98 13.12 7.06
N LEU A 54 10.31 13.98 8.03
CA LEU A 54 10.30 15.44 7.84
C LEU A 54 11.35 15.87 6.81
N LEU A 55 12.56 15.32 6.87
CA LEU A 55 13.61 15.59 5.88
C LEU A 55 13.19 15.12 4.49
N GLY A 56 12.66 13.90 4.38
CA GLY A 56 12.13 13.38 3.11
C GLY A 56 11.03 14.25 2.55
N MET A 57 10.08 14.70 3.39
CA MET A 57 9.02 15.62 2.98
C MET A 57 9.58 16.95 2.45
N LEU A 58 10.55 17.57 3.15
CA LEU A 58 11.16 18.81 2.72
C LEU A 58 11.89 18.68 1.38
N ILE A 59 12.65 17.59 1.19
CA ILE A 59 13.32 17.30 -0.08
C ILE A 59 12.30 17.12 -1.21
N CYS A 60 11.27 16.32 -0.98
CA CYS A 60 10.21 16.12 -1.97
C CYS A 60 9.49 17.43 -2.31
N MET A 61 9.18 18.26 -1.31
CA MET A 61 8.56 19.57 -1.53
C MET A 61 9.46 20.49 -2.37
N ALA A 62 10.76 20.54 -2.07
CA ALA A 62 11.72 21.36 -2.81
C ALA A 62 11.85 20.92 -4.29
N VAL A 63 11.97 19.61 -4.52
CA VAL A 63 12.02 19.02 -5.87
C VAL A 63 10.71 19.28 -6.62
N PHE A 64 9.59 19.05 -5.97
CA PHE A 64 8.26 19.27 -6.55
C PHE A 64 8.06 20.74 -6.91
N TYR A 65 8.37 21.66 -5.99
CA TYR A 65 8.28 23.09 -6.22
C TYR A 65 9.15 23.53 -7.40
N LYS A 66 10.40 23.06 -7.45
CA LYS A 66 11.32 23.38 -8.56
C LYS A 66 10.78 22.93 -9.92
N ASN A 67 10.22 21.70 -9.97
CA ASN A 67 9.78 21.11 -11.23
C ASN A 67 8.40 21.63 -11.68
N GLN A 68 7.55 22.03 -10.73
CA GLN A 68 6.15 22.33 -11.00
C GLN A 68 5.80 23.83 -10.91
N ARG A 69 6.71 24.69 -10.44
CA ARG A 69 6.46 26.13 -10.22
C ARG A 69 5.96 26.88 -11.48
N LEU A 70 6.32 26.40 -12.67
CA LEU A 70 5.93 27.00 -13.93
C LEU A 70 4.62 26.45 -14.52
N ARG A 71 4.04 25.45 -13.87
CA ARG A 71 2.77 24.84 -14.33
C ARG A 71 1.62 25.37 -13.51
N PRO A 72 0.68 26.15 -14.09
CA PRO A 72 -0.48 26.63 -13.36
C PRO A 72 -1.39 25.46 -12.99
N TYR A 73 -1.50 25.16 -11.70
CA TYR A 73 -2.49 24.23 -11.19
C TYR A 73 -3.83 24.94 -11.11
N ARG A 74 -4.83 24.42 -11.83
CA ARG A 74 -6.19 24.97 -11.85
C ARG A 74 -7.04 24.54 -10.66
N ARG A 75 -6.53 23.65 -9.79
CA ARG A 75 -7.32 23.04 -8.70
C ARG A 75 -6.78 23.46 -7.34
N SER A 76 -7.69 23.90 -6.49
CA SER A 76 -7.41 24.20 -5.09
C SER A 76 -7.51 22.93 -4.24
N PHE A 77 -6.84 22.92 -3.09
CA PHE A 77 -6.96 21.86 -2.08
C PHE A 77 -8.39 21.63 -1.62
N LEU A 78 -9.19 22.71 -1.50
CA LEU A 78 -10.59 22.62 -1.12
C LEU A 78 -11.48 21.96 -2.18
N ASP A 79 -11.11 22.05 -3.46
CA ASP A 79 -11.86 21.42 -4.54
C ASP A 79 -11.83 19.89 -4.44
N LEU A 80 -10.75 19.31 -3.88
CA LEU A 80 -10.63 17.86 -3.66
C LEU A 80 -11.73 17.34 -2.72
N PHE A 81 -12.04 18.08 -1.67
CA PHE A 81 -13.12 17.72 -0.74
C PHE A 81 -14.49 18.01 -1.33
N ARG A 82 -14.65 19.09 -2.09
CA ARG A 82 -15.90 19.47 -2.73
C ARG A 82 -16.33 18.50 -3.84
N GLU A 83 -15.35 17.87 -4.52
CA GLU A 83 -15.61 16.83 -5.53
C GLU A 83 -16.03 15.47 -4.93
N PHE A 84 -16.05 15.34 -3.61
CA PHE A 84 -16.45 14.09 -2.96
C PHE A 84 -17.98 13.91 -3.04
N HIS A 85 -18.42 13.01 -3.92
CA HIS A 85 -19.81 12.65 -4.09
C HIS A 85 -19.99 11.13 -3.91
N PHE A 86 -20.82 10.72 -2.95
CA PHE A 86 -21.05 9.30 -2.65
C PHE A 86 -21.50 8.44 -3.84
N ARG A 87 -22.12 9.04 -4.84
CA ARG A 87 -22.59 8.35 -6.06
C ARG A 87 -21.50 8.16 -7.14
N SER A 88 -20.32 8.74 -6.99
CA SER A 88 -19.22 8.57 -7.96
C SER A 88 -18.59 7.19 -7.85
N ALA A 89 -18.36 6.52 -8.97
CA ALA A 89 -17.64 5.24 -9.03
C ALA A 89 -16.25 5.32 -8.38
N ARG A 90 -15.58 6.49 -8.49
CA ARG A 90 -14.30 6.79 -7.86
C ARG A 90 -14.41 6.74 -6.33
N ASN A 91 -15.40 7.40 -5.76
CA ASN A 91 -15.56 7.47 -4.30
C ASN A 91 -16.00 6.12 -3.73
N TRP A 92 -16.79 5.36 -4.49
CA TRP A 92 -17.12 3.97 -4.14
C TRP A 92 -15.88 3.08 -4.11
N TRP A 93 -14.94 3.30 -5.02
CA TRP A 93 -13.64 2.63 -4.98
C TRP A 93 -12.83 3.01 -3.73
N TYR A 94 -12.82 4.28 -3.29
CA TYR A 94 -12.16 4.71 -2.05
C TYR A 94 -12.71 3.97 -0.83
N ILE A 95 -14.03 3.90 -0.71
CA ILE A 95 -14.70 3.18 0.38
C ILE A 95 -14.32 1.70 0.36
N ARG A 96 -14.41 1.07 -0.80
CA ARG A 96 -14.08 -0.34 -0.96
C ARG A 96 -12.63 -0.63 -0.60
N MET A 97 -11.67 0.17 -1.08
CA MET A 97 -10.25 0.04 -0.76
C MET A 97 -10.02 0.18 0.75
N THR A 98 -10.56 1.23 1.35
CA THR A 98 -10.44 1.52 2.79
C THR A 98 -10.97 0.37 3.63
N LEU A 99 -12.19 -0.09 3.36
CA LEU A 99 -12.80 -1.19 4.11
C LEU A 99 -12.02 -2.49 3.95
N THR A 100 -11.65 -2.85 2.70
CA THR A 100 -10.94 -4.12 2.44
C THR A 100 -9.59 -4.15 3.13
N VAL A 101 -8.79 -3.10 3.02
CA VAL A 101 -7.46 -3.03 3.63
C VAL A 101 -7.57 -3.00 5.15
N SER A 102 -8.46 -2.17 5.71
CA SER A 102 -8.64 -2.08 7.17
C SER A 102 -9.16 -3.38 7.78
N THR A 103 -10.07 -4.08 7.09
CA THR A 103 -10.57 -5.39 7.54
C THR A 103 -9.48 -6.45 7.47
N ALA A 104 -8.66 -6.46 6.42
CA ALA A 104 -7.53 -7.38 6.31
C ALA A 104 -6.55 -7.18 7.47
N LEU A 105 -6.18 -5.94 7.78
CA LEU A 105 -5.31 -5.62 8.93
C LEU A 105 -5.94 -6.05 10.26
N LEU A 106 -7.25 -5.83 10.43
CA LEU A 106 -7.95 -6.25 11.64
C LEU A 106 -7.91 -7.78 11.82
N ILE A 107 -8.22 -8.54 10.77
CA ILE A 107 -8.20 -10.01 10.81
C ILE A 107 -6.79 -10.51 11.14
N MET A 108 -5.76 -9.98 10.49
CA MET A 108 -4.38 -10.39 10.75
C MET A 108 -3.94 -10.07 12.17
N ASN A 109 -4.35 -8.92 12.72
CA ASN A 109 -4.07 -8.56 14.12
C ASN A 109 -4.82 -9.47 15.10
N LEU A 110 -6.08 -9.83 14.82
CA LEU A 110 -6.84 -10.77 15.65
C LEU A 110 -6.24 -12.18 15.64
N LEU A 111 -5.63 -12.59 14.53
CA LEU A 111 -4.93 -13.87 14.40
C LEU A 111 -3.51 -13.84 15.00
N GLY A 112 -3.06 -12.70 15.53
CA GLY A 112 -1.73 -12.55 16.13
C GLY A 112 -0.58 -12.64 15.13
N ILE A 113 -0.84 -12.39 13.84
CA ILE A 113 0.17 -12.49 12.78
C ILE A 113 1.02 -11.20 12.77
N SER A 114 2.31 -11.35 13.08
CA SER A 114 3.26 -10.24 13.25
C SER A 114 3.51 -9.39 11.99
N ARG A 115 3.17 -9.89 10.81
CA ARG A 115 3.39 -9.19 9.53
C ARG A 115 2.09 -8.87 8.82
N ALA A 116 1.12 -8.30 9.54
CA ALA A 116 -0.20 -7.93 9.03
C ALA A 116 -0.16 -7.02 7.80
N MET A 117 0.89 -6.20 7.64
CA MET A 117 1.05 -5.28 6.51
C MET A 117 1.01 -5.98 5.15
N TRP A 118 1.53 -7.22 5.05
CA TRP A 118 1.54 -7.96 3.77
C TRP A 118 0.15 -8.30 3.28
N ALA A 119 -0.78 -8.59 4.20
CA ALA A 119 -2.18 -8.79 3.82
C ALA A 119 -2.82 -7.49 3.31
N GLY A 120 -2.51 -6.35 3.95
CA GLY A 120 -2.94 -5.04 3.48
C GLY A 120 -2.42 -4.73 2.07
N ILE A 121 -1.13 -4.99 1.81
CA ILE A 121 -0.50 -4.81 0.49
C ILE A 121 -1.16 -5.71 -0.56
N ALA A 122 -1.40 -6.98 -0.24
CA ALA A 122 -2.08 -7.91 -1.14
C ALA A 122 -3.50 -7.43 -1.49
N CYS A 123 -4.28 -7.02 -0.49
CA CYS A 123 -5.63 -6.47 -0.68
C CYS A 123 -5.62 -5.20 -1.53
N MET A 124 -4.71 -4.26 -1.23
CA MET A 124 -4.55 -3.03 -2.01
C MET A 124 -4.26 -3.33 -3.48
N SER A 125 -3.42 -4.30 -3.75
CA SER A 125 -3.00 -4.66 -5.10
C SER A 125 -4.11 -5.27 -5.97
N VAL A 126 -5.16 -5.82 -5.34
CA VAL A 126 -6.33 -6.41 -6.00
C VAL A 126 -7.47 -5.39 -6.12
N CYS A 127 -7.60 -4.46 -5.17
CA CYS A 127 -8.65 -3.45 -5.14
C CYS A 127 -8.46 -2.36 -6.19
N LEU A 128 -8.72 -2.70 -7.46
CA LEU A 128 -8.62 -1.76 -8.58
C LEU A 128 -9.84 -0.83 -8.65
N PRO A 129 -9.69 0.34 -9.31
CA PRO A 129 -10.79 1.27 -9.56
C PRO A 129 -11.93 0.63 -10.36
N PHE A 130 -11.57 -0.16 -11.36
CA PHE A 130 -12.51 -0.83 -12.26
C PHE A 130 -12.87 -2.22 -11.74
N SER A 131 -14.15 -2.43 -11.44
CA SER A 131 -14.64 -3.69 -10.84
C SER A 131 -14.48 -4.90 -11.75
N GLY A 132 -14.56 -4.70 -13.08
CA GLY A 132 -14.38 -5.77 -14.07
C GLY A 132 -13.02 -6.46 -14.01
N ASP A 133 -11.97 -5.71 -13.67
CA ASP A 133 -10.60 -6.22 -13.65
C ASP A 133 -10.21 -6.86 -12.31
N MET A 134 -11.03 -6.69 -11.28
CA MET A 134 -10.70 -7.19 -9.93
C MET A 134 -10.74 -8.70 -9.82
N GLN A 135 -11.79 -9.34 -10.32
CA GLN A 135 -11.98 -10.79 -10.20
C GLN A 135 -10.88 -11.60 -10.92
N PRO A 136 -10.58 -11.33 -12.21
CA PRO A 136 -9.50 -12.04 -12.88
C PRO A 136 -8.15 -11.80 -12.20
N ARG A 137 -7.88 -10.57 -11.77
CA ARG A 137 -6.63 -10.25 -11.08
C ARG A 137 -6.51 -10.92 -9.71
N ALA A 138 -7.60 -11.01 -8.94
CA ALA A 138 -7.62 -11.72 -7.66
C ALA A 138 -7.33 -13.23 -7.83
N LYS A 139 -7.97 -13.87 -8.81
CA LYS A 139 -7.77 -15.28 -9.12
C LYS A 139 -6.33 -15.56 -9.56
N ILE A 140 -5.82 -14.77 -10.49
CA ILE A 140 -4.46 -14.91 -11.01
C ILE A 140 -3.44 -14.74 -9.89
N ARG A 141 -3.54 -13.65 -9.11
CA ARG A 141 -2.62 -13.42 -7.98
C ARG A 141 -2.72 -14.48 -6.91
N GLY A 142 -3.92 -14.92 -6.56
CA GLY A 142 -4.12 -16.01 -5.59
C GLY A 142 -3.42 -17.29 -6.06
N LEU A 143 -3.63 -17.67 -7.31
CA LEU A 143 -2.99 -18.86 -7.90
C LEU A 143 -1.47 -18.74 -7.91
N TYR A 144 -0.92 -17.63 -8.41
CA TYR A 144 0.53 -17.44 -8.48
C TYR A 144 1.17 -17.34 -7.09
N ASN A 145 0.51 -16.75 -6.11
CA ASN A 145 1.02 -16.73 -4.74
C ASN A 145 1.08 -18.13 -4.14
N VAL A 146 0.04 -18.96 -4.33
CA VAL A 146 0.02 -20.35 -3.85
C VAL A 146 1.12 -21.16 -4.55
N LEU A 147 1.24 -21.06 -5.88
CA LEU A 147 2.28 -21.74 -6.65
C LEU A 147 3.68 -21.27 -6.22
N GLY A 148 3.88 -19.96 -6.05
CA GLY A 148 5.14 -19.40 -5.58
C GLY A 148 5.53 -19.91 -4.20
N CYS A 149 4.58 -19.97 -3.27
CA CYS A 149 4.80 -20.54 -1.94
C CYS A 149 5.15 -22.03 -2.01
N ALA A 150 4.46 -22.81 -2.86
CA ALA A 150 4.74 -24.23 -3.04
C ALA A 150 6.14 -24.46 -3.62
N VAL A 151 6.51 -23.73 -4.67
CA VAL A 151 7.84 -23.79 -5.27
C VAL A 151 8.92 -23.40 -4.26
N PHE A 152 8.68 -22.29 -3.53
CA PHE A 152 9.62 -21.85 -2.49
C PHE A 152 9.79 -22.89 -1.39
N ALA A 153 8.70 -23.51 -0.93
CA ALA A 153 8.75 -24.56 0.08
C ALA A 153 9.57 -25.78 -0.42
N VAL A 154 9.32 -26.23 -1.66
CA VAL A 154 10.08 -27.33 -2.25
C VAL A 154 11.57 -26.99 -2.33
N LEU A 155 11.93 -25.81 -2.82
CA LEU A 155 13.31 -25.37 -2.91
C LEU A 155 13.96 -25.24 -1.51
N TYR A 156 13.22 -24.75 -0.53
CA TYR A 156 13.70 -24.61 0.84
C TYR A 156 14.05 -25.95 1.48
N PHE A 157 13.27 -26.99 1.22
CA PHE A 157 13.54 -28.35 1.73
C PHE A 157 14.59 -29.12 0.94
N LEU A 158 14.73 -28.84 -0.36
CA LEU A 158 15.71 -29.53 -1.21
C LEU A 158 17.12 -28.94 -1.13
N LEU A 159 17.26 -27.65 -0.84
CA LEU A 159 18.53 -26.96 -0.79
C LEU A 159 19.20 -27.07 0.59
N PRO A 160 20.53 -27.30 0.64
CA PRO A 160 21.26 -27.26 1.90
C PRO A 160 21.20 -25.89 2.55
N GLN A 161 21.25 -25.87 3.89
CA GLN A 161 21.11 -24.65 4.69
C GLN A 161 22.06 -23.50 4.32
N SER A 162 23.23 -23.85 3.78
CA SER A 162 24.23 -22.86 3.31
C SER A 162 23.72 -22.02 2.12
N LEU A 163 22.76 -22.52 1.35
CA LEU A 163 22.21 -21.83 0.19
C LEU A 163 20.90 -21.08 0.48
N HIS A 164 20.30 -21.22 1.67
CA HIS A 164 19.05 -20.55 2.04
C HIS A 164 19.10 -19.00 1.91
N PRO A 165 20.20 -18.30 2.25
CA PRO A 165 20.26 -16.85 2.05
C PRO A 165 20.10 -16.42 0.59
N TYR A 166 20.54 -17.25 -0.35
CA TYR A 166 20.45 -16.96 -1.79
C TYR A 166 19.05 -17.17 -2.36
N LEU A 167 18.20 -17.96 -1.70
CA LEU A 167 16.79 -18.12 -2.09
C LEU A 167 16.02 -16.80 -2.04
N GLY A 168 16.33 -15.92 -1.07
CA GLY A 168 15.74 -14.60 -0.98
C GLY A 168 16.09 -13.71 -2.18
N ILE A 169 17.32 -13.82 -2.68
CA ILE A 169 17.78 -13.07 -3.86
C ILE A 169 17.09 -13.60 -5.13
N LEU A 170 17.01 -14.92 -5.30
CA LEU A 170 16.32 -15.55 -6.45
C LEU A 170 14.83 -15.21 -6.46
N GLY A 171 14.17 -15.21 -5.28
CA GLY A 171 12.78 -14.79 -5.14
C GLY A 171 12.57 -13.31 -5.50
N GLY A 172 13.51 -12.44 -5.10
CA GLY A 172 13.48 -11.02 -5.42
C GLY A 172 13.61 -10.73 -6.92
N ILE A 173 14.45 -11.48 -7.63
CA ILE A 173 14.63 -11.36 -9.09
C ILE A 173 13.37 -11.86 -9.82
N GLY A 174 12.76 -12.96 -9.36
CA GLY A 174 11.56 -13.53 -9.99
C GLY A 174 10.29 -12.68 -9.85
N VAL A 175 10.23 -11.77 -8.89
CA VAL A 175 9.09 -10.86 -8.66
C VAL A 175 9.25 -9.54 -9.42
N GLY A 176 10.44 -9.23 -9.91
CA GLY A 176 10.76 -7.97 -10.60
C GLY A 176 10.35 -7.93 -12.09
N TYR A 177 9.72 -8.97 -12.63
CA TYR A 177 9.22 -9.03 -14.01
C TYR A 177 7.70 -9.13 -14.08
#